data_f5a5dc719d317f45b60fc8e72ec4a4fa
#
_entry.id   f5a5dc719d317f45b60fc8e72ec4a4fa
#
_cell.length_a   1.000
_cell.length_b   1.000
_cell.length_c   1.000
_cell.angle_alpha   90.00
_cell.angle_beta   90.00
_cell.angle_gamma   90.00
#
_symmetry.space_group_name_H-M   'P 1'
#
loop_
_entity.id
_entity.type
_entity.pdbx_description
1 polymer ?
#
loop_
_entity_poly.entity_id
_entity_poly.type
_entity_poly.pdbx_seq_one_letter_code
_entity_poly.pdbx_strand_id
1 'polypeptide(L)'
;REIRAAAERSGVEIVGLHWLLASPKGLYITHPDESIYSRTREYFQSLIQFCGDLGGQVMIVGSPMQRNVLEGWDRSDCWDRMRATFEESLHLAEKMGVFLCIEALSKDQTNIISTCNEARKMVQQINHPHFKTMVDVCSGSTEDIPVSKLIRDTGEDLYHVHVNDANKRGPGFGKTDFNSVLNTLKDINYERYVSVEVFDFSP
;
A
#
# COMPACT_ATOMS: atom_id res chain seq x y z
N ARG A 1 6.52 -21.83 5.60
CA ARG A 1 5.68 -23.00 5.98
C ARG A 1 5.19 -22.88 7.42
N GLU A 2 6.06 -22.61 8.39
CA GLU A 2 5.70 -22.53 9.83
C GLU A 2 4.64 -21.46 10.12
N ILE A 3 4.79 -20.24 9.57
CA ILE A 3 3.84 -19.13 9.76
C ILE A 3 2.46 -19.50 9.23
N ARG A 4 2.39 -20.02 8.01
CA ARG A 4 1.13 -20.46 7.40
C ARG A 4 0.47 -21.56 8.25
N ALA A 5 1.22 -22.57 8.65
CA ALA A 5 0.70 -23.64 9.50
C ALA A 5 0.24 -23.12 10.89
N ALA A 6 0.90 -22.09 11.44
CA ALA A 6 0.45 -21.47 12.68
C ALA A 6 -0.87 -20.71 12.50
N ALA A 7 -1.02 -19.95 11.41
CA ALA A 7 -2.26 -19.26 11.07
C ALA A 7 -3.43 -20.24 10.88
N GLU A 8 -3.21 -21.31 10.11
CA GLU A 8 -4.19 -22.37 9.88
C GLU A 8 -4.66 -23.03 11.20
N ARG A 9 -3.72 -23.36 12.10
CA ARG A 9 -4.05 -23.92 13.43
C ARG A 9 -4.84 -22.96 14.33
N SER A 10 -4.62 -21.66 14.14
CA SER A 10 -5.27 -20.60 14.93
C SER A 10 -6.60 -20.13 14.31
N GLY A 11 -6.97 -20.64 13.13
CA GLY A 11 -8.15 -20.17 12.38
C GLY A 11 -8.03 -18.74 11.92
N VAL A 12 -6.81 -18.23 11.71
CA VAL A 12 -6.52 -16.85 11.25
C VAL A 12 -6.16 -16.90 9.78
N GLU A 13 -6.81 -16.06 8.97
CA GLU A 13 -6.47 -15.87 7.56
C GLU A 13 -5.36 -14.84 7.41
N ILE A 14 -4.36 -15.12 6.56
CA ILE A 14 -3.33 -14.16 6.19
C ILE A 14 -3.80 -13.44 4.94
N VAL A 15 -4.22 -12.19 5.07
CA VAL A 15 -4.73 -11.36 3.97
C VAL A 15 -3.59 -10.90 3.05
N GLY A 16 -2.45 -10.51 3.62
CA GLY A 16 -1.35 -9.98 2.84
C GLY A 16 -0.19 -9.47 3.68
N LEU A 17 0.65 -8.67 3.04
CA LEU A 17 1.83 -8.05 3.66
C LEU A 17 1.74 -6.52 3.56
N HIS A 18 2.22 -5.84 4.60
CA HIS A 18 2.46 -4.40 4.57
C HIS A 18 3.79 -4.04 5.23
N TRP A 19 4.14 -2.74 5.29
CA TRP A 19 5.47 -2.29 5.76
C TRP A 19 6.62 -2.92 4.98
N LEU A 20 6.43 -3.04 3.70
CA LEU A 20 7.37 -3.65 2.77
C LEU A 20 8.70 -2.87 2.74
N LEU A 21 9.80 -3.60 2.58
CA LEU A 21 11.16 -3.04 2.48
C LEU A 21 11.69 -2.36 3.75
N ALA A 22 10.92 -2.29 4.84
CA ALA A 22 11.37 -1.70 6.10
C ALA A 22 12.51 -2.51 6.76
N SER A 23 12.59 -3.80 6.46
CA SER A 23 13.65 -4.71 6.86
C SER A 23 13.95 -5.68 5.71
N PRO A 24 15.23 -6.08 5.49
CA PRO A 24 16.45 -5.57 6.15
C PRO A 24 16.77 -4.12 5.78
N LYS A 25 17.65 -3.48 6.54
CA LYS A 25 18.09 -2.10 6.28
C LYS A 25 18.82 -1.98 4.94
N GLY A 26 18.75 -0.80 4.32
CA GLY A 26 19.45 -0.47 3.09
C GLY A 26 18.72 -0.92 1.81
N LEU A 27 17.43 -1.21 1.91
CA LEU A 27 16.54 -1.34 0.76
C LEU A 27 15.91 0.01 0.45
N TYR A 28 15.83 0.36 -0.86
CA TYR A 28 15.29 1.64 -1.27
C TYR A 28 14.84 1.61 -2.74
N ILE A 29 13.55 1.68 -2.99
CA ILE A 29 12.96 1.42 -4.32
C ILE A 29 13.20 2.54 -5.34
N THR A 30 13.55 3.75 -4.87
CA THR A 30 13.83 4.91 -5.72
C THR A 30 15.33 5.23 -5.82
N HIS A 31 16.21 4.39 -5.24
CA HIS A 31 17.64 4.70 -5.11
C HIS A 31 18.34 4.77 -6.47
N PRO A 32 19.20 5.81 -6.73
CA PRO A 32 19.93 5.95 -8.00
C PRO A 32 21.12 4.97 -8.13
N ASP A 33 21.68 4.47 -7.02
CA ASP A 33 22.74 3.46 -7.04
C ASP A 33 22.16 2.11 -7.44
N GLU A 34 22.66 1.56 -8.57
CA GLU A 34 22.15 0.33 -9.16
C GLU A 34 22.30 -0.87 -8.24
N SER A 35 23.33 -0.92 -7.41
CA SER A 35 23.54 -2.05 -6.48
C SER A 35 22.47 -2.10 -5.38
N ILE A 36 22.05 -0.96 -4.87
CA ILE A 36 20.97 -0.84 -3.88
C ILE A 36 19.62 -1.09 -4.55
N TYR A 37 19.42 -0.51 -5.72
CA TYR A 37 18.18 -0.64 -6.49
C TYR A 37 17.93 -2.09 -6.92
N SER A 38 18.93 -2.77 -7.51
CA SER A 38 18.83 -4.17 -7.92
C SER A 38 18.52 -5.08 -6.74
N ARG A 39 19.26 -4.94 -5.62
CA ARG A 39 18.99 -5.69 -4.40
C ARG A 39 17.58 -5.45 -3.87
N THR A 40 17.07 -4.23 -3.97
CA THR A 40 15.72 -3.90 -3.53
C THR A 40 14.66 -4.57 -4.39
N ARG A 41 14.85 -4.60 -5.72
CA ARG A 41 13.96 -5.29 -6.66
C ARG A 41 13.92 -6.80 -6.39
N GLU A 42 15.08 -7.43 -6.24
CA GLU A 42 15.19 -8.87 -5.93
C GLU A 42 14.47 -9.21 -4.61
N TYR A 43 14.66 -8.37 -3.59
CA TYR A 43 13.98 -8.56 -2.32
C TYR A 43 12.47 -8.34 -2.43
N PHE A 44 12.02 -7.34 -3.21
CA PHE A 44 10.60 -7.10 -3.46
C PHE A 44 9.93 -8.31 -4.14
N GLN A 45 10.57 -8.91 -5.13
CA GLN A 45 10.09 -10.15 -5.75
C GLN A 45 10.05 -11.32 -4.76
N SER A 46 11.04 -11.42 -3.87
CA SER A 46 11.01 -12.43 -2.80
C SER A 46 9.84 -12.24 -1.83
N LEU A 47 9.43 -10.99 -1.56
CA LEU A 47 8.23 -10.70 -0.76
C LEU A 47 6.94 -11.10 -1.49
N ILE A 48 6.85 -10.95 -2.80
CA ILE A 48 5.70 -11.42 -3.60
C ILE A 48 5.57 -12.95 -3.47
N GLN A 49 6.68 -13.67 -3.67
CA GLN A 49 6.70 -15.13 -3.49
C GLN A 49 6.28 -15.51 -2.07
N PHE A 50 6.83 -14.82 -1.07
CA PHE A 50 6.50 -15.06 0.35
C PHE A 50 5.03 -14.80 0.65
N CYS A 51 4.45 -13.70 0.13
CA CYS A 51 3.04 -13.39 0.28
C CYS A 51 2.16 -14.52 -0.25
N GLY A 52 2.40 -14.96 -1.48
CA GLY A 52 1.65 -16.06 -2.09
C GLY A 52 1.84 -17.40 -1.36
N ASP A 53 3.07 -17.71 -0.90
CA ASP A 53 3.34 -18.94 -0.12
C ASP A 53 2.58 -18.95 1.22
N LEU A 54 2.30 -17.78 1.78
CA LEU A 54 1.47 -17.64 2.98
C LEU A 54 -0.05 -17.77 2.69
N GLY A 55 -0.46 -17.67 1.43
CA GLY A 55 -1.87 -17.57 1.01
C GLY A 55 -2.41 -16.16 1.01
N GLY A 56 -1.53 -15.16 1.20
CA GLY A 56 -1.89 -13.74 1.13
C GLY A 56 -2.15 -13.28 -0.31
N GLN A 57 -3.03 -12.32 -0.46
CA GLN A 57 -3.48 -11.82 -1.76
C GLN A 57 -3.09 -10.36 -2.02
N VAL A 58 -2.62 -9.61 -1.03
CA VAL A 58 -2.32 -8.20 -1.18
C VAL A 58 -0.97 -7.82 -0.58
N MET A 59 -0.24 -6.96 -1.28
CA MET A 59 0.98 -6.33 -0.77
C MET A 59 0.81 -4.82 -0.79
N ILE A 60 0.80 -4.20 0.39
CA ILE A 60 0.65 -2.74 0.54
C ILE A 60 2.01 -2.07 0.49
N VAL A 61 2.22 -1.27 -0.56
CA VAL A 61 3.46 -0.54 -0.81
C VAL A 61 3.33 0.88 -0.26
N GLY A 62 3.51 1.02 1.06
CA GLY A 62 3.32 2.27 1.80
C GLY A 62 4.58 2.83 2.46
N SER A 63 5.63 2.02 2.71
CA SER A 63 6.80 2.43 3.51
C SER A 63 7.49 3.70 2.99
N PRO A 64 7.37 4.86 3.69
CA PRO A 64 7.87 6.13 3.17
C PRO A 64 9.40 6.21 3.13
N MET A 65 10.06 5.66 4.15
CA MET A 65 11.52 5.71 4.28
C MET A 65 12.25 4.97 3.14
N GLN A 66 11.58 4.08 2.43
CA GLN A 66 12.14 3.26 1.36
C GLN A 66 11.78 3.77 -0.04
N ARG A 67 11.05 4.90 -0.13
CA ARG A 67 10.61 5.45 -1.43
C ARG A 67 10.77 6.97 -1.57
N ASN A 68 11.04 7.72 -0.50
CA ASN A 68 11.13 9.18 -0.56
C ASN A 68 12.20 9.64 -1.54
N VAL A 69 11.97 10.77 -2.19
CA VAL A 69 12.96 11.46 -3.00
C VAL A 69 13.91 12.21 -2.05
N LEU A 70 15.17 11.83 -2.04
CA LEU A 70 16.18 12.48 -1.20
C LEU A 70 16.75 13.73 -1.88
N GLU A 71 17.44 14.57 -1.10
CA GLU A 71 18.08 15.78 -1.60
C GLU A 71 19.03 15.46 -2.77
N GLY A 72 18.94 16.22 -3.84
CA GLY A 72 19.73 16.02 -5.06
C GLY A 72 19.20 14.93 -6.02
N TRP A 73 18.13 14.24 -5.68
CA TRP A 73 17.52 13.26 -6.60
C TRP A 73 16.42 13.91 -7.45
N ASP A 74 16.31 13.51 -8.71
CA ASP A 74 15.20 13.89 -9.56
C ASP A 74 13.93 13.07 -9.23
N ARG A 75 12.80 13.76 -9.04
CA ARG A 75 11.53 13.13 -8.68
C ARG A 75 10.98 12.27 -9.81
N SER A 76 11.19 12.65 -11.07
CA SER A 76 10.73 11.86 -12.22
C SER A 76 11.51 10.56 -12.32
N ASP A 77 12.83 10.61 -12.13
CA ASP A 77 13.68 9.41 -12.10
C ASP A 77 13.28 8.47 -10.97
N CYS A 78 12.98 9.00 -9.78
CA CYS A 78 12.49 8.20 -8.65
C CYS A 78 11.15 7.54 -8.96
N TRP A 79 10.23 8.27 -9.59
CA TRP A 79 8.95 7.76 -10.05
C TRP A 79 9.12 6.63 -11.06
N ASP A 80 9.98 6.81 -12.06
CA ASP A 80 10.22 5.82 -13.11
C ASP A 80 10.91 4.56 -12.58
N ARG A 81 11.87 4.68 -11.64
CA ARG A 81 12.48 3.51 -10.98
C ARG A 81 11.43 2.71 -10.20
N MET A 82 10.58 3.39 -9.46
CA MET A 82 9.51 2.73 -8.70
C MET A 82 8.53 2.03 -9.64
N ARG A 83 8.10 2.70 -10.72
CA ARG A 83 7.23 2.13 -11.74
C ARG A 83 7.87 0.89 -12.39
N ALA A 84 9.13 0.97 -12.81
CA ALA A 84 9.85 -0.14 -13.41
C ALA A 84 9.93 -1.35 -12.47
N THR A 85 10.17 -1.13 -11.16
CA THR A 85 10.18 -2.22 -10.18
C THR A 85 8.84 -2.95 -10.13
N PHE A 86 7.74 -2.21 -10.18
CA PHE A 86 6.41 -2.82 -10.19
C PHE A 86 6.16 -3.57 -11.49
N GLU A 87 6.40 -2.95 -12.66
CA GLU A 87 6.20 -3.57 -13.97
C GLU A 87 6.96 -4.89 -14.12
N GLU A 88 8.23 -4.93 -13.72
CA GLU A 88 9.07 -6.14 -13.72
C GLU A 88 8.55 -7.24 -12.78
N SER A 89 7.83 -6.87 -11.73
CA SER A 89 7.32 -7.79 -10.71
C SER A 89 5.95 -8.35 -11.01
N LEU A 90 5.21 -7.77 -11.98
CA LEU A 90 3.80 -8.10 -12.22
C LEU A 90 3.57 -9.52 -12.68
N HIS A 91 4.44 -10.06 -13.53
CA HIS A 91 4.30 -11.45 -13.97
C HIS A 91 4.39 -12.45 -12.79
N LEU A 92 5.29 -12.18 -11.84
CA LEU A 92 5.39 -12.99 -10.63
C LEU A 92 4.17 -12.78 -9.72
N ALA A 93 3.72 -11.53 -9.56
CA ALA A 93 2.55 -11.20 -8.74
C ALA A 93 1.29 -11.91 -9.28
N GLU A 94 1.05 -11.87 -10.58
CA GLU A 94 -0.05 -12.58 -11.23
C GLU A 94 0.04 -14.10 -11.02
N LYS A 95 1.22 -14.70 -11.26
CA LYS A 95 1.46 -16.12 -11.04
C LYS A 95 1.19 -16.56 -9.61
N MET A 96 1.48 -15.70 -8.63
CA MET A 96 1.27 -15.96 -7.21
C MET A 96 -0.13 -15.58 -6.71
N GLY A 97 -0.97 -14.98 -7.55
CA GLY A 97 -2.30 -14.47 -7.17
C GLY A 97 -2.24 -13.27 -6.22
N VAL A 98 -1.13 -12.51 -6.25
CA VAL A 98 -0.88 -11.36 -5.38
C VAL A 98 -1.17 -10.06 -6.12
N PHE A 99 -1.85 -9.13 -5.47
CA PHE A 99 -2.09 -7.77 -5.95
C PHE A 99 -1.12 -6.80 -5.29
N LEU A 100 -0.42 -6.03 -6.09
CA LEU A 100 0.44 -4.94 -5.60
C LEU A 100 -0.42 -3.69 -5.45
N CYS A 101 -0.56 -3.19 -4.24
CA CYS A 101 -1.35 -2.00 -3.92
C CYS A 101 -0.44 -0.85 -3.50
N ILE A 102 -0.33 0.17 -4.36
CA ILE A 102 0.38 1.39 -3.97
C ILE A 102 -0.48 2.22 -3.03
N GLU A 103 0.12 2.64 -1.92
CA GLU A 103 -0.52 3.45 -0.90
C GLU A 103 -0.07 4.91 -1.00
N ALA A 104 -1.04 5.82 -1.09
CA ALA A 104 -0.81 7.24 -0.88
C ALA A 104 -0.68 7.51 0.62
N LEU A 105 0.39 8.20 1.01
CA LEU A 105 0.61 8.65 2.38
C LEU A 105 0.53 10.18 2.46
N SER A 106 0.29 10.70 3.66
CA SER A 106 0.24 12.16 3.87
C SER A 106 1.56 12.86 3.53
N LYS A 107 1.50 14.14 3.19
CA LYS A 107 2.67 14.95 2.77
C LYS A 107 3.73 15.13 3.85
N ASP A 108 3.39 14.92 5.12
CA ASP A 108 4.34 14.91 6.23
C ASP A 108 5.14 13.61 6.32
N GLN A 109 4.66 12.53 5.69
CA GLN A 109 5.31 11.23 5.67
C GLN A 109 6.13 10.99 4.39
N THR A 110 5.62 11.46 3.24
CA THR A 110 6.26 11.20 1.94
C THR A 110 6.19 12.40 1.00
N ASN A 111 7.19 12.52 0.13
CA ASN A 111 7.24 13.52 -0.94
C ASN A 111 7.02 12.90 -2.34
N ILE A 112 6.62 11.63 -2.40
CA ILE A 112 6.26 10.93 -3.64
C ILE A 112 5.06 10.00 -3.37
N ILE A 113 4.04 10.09 -4.23
CA ILE A 113 2.73 9.44 -4.03
C ILE A 113 2.12 9.87 -2.68
N SER A 114 1.90 11.18 -2.58
CA SER A 114 1.34 11.84 -1.39
C SER A 114 -0.14 12.18 -1.51
N THR A 115 -0.80 11.72 -2.57
CA THR A 115 -2.25 11.85 -2.77
C THR A 115 -2.82 10.61 -3.46
N CYS A 116 -4.09 10.32 -3.21
CA CYS A 116 -4.81 9.26 -3.91
C CYS A 116 -4.78 9.46 -5.44
N ASN A 117 -4.77 10.70 -5.91
CA ASN A 117 -4.65 10.98 -7.34
C ASN A 117 -3.28 10.59 -7.92
N GLU A 118 -2.18 10.80 -7.19
CA GLU A 118 -0.85 10.32 -7.61
C GLU A 118 -0.78 8.78 -7.62
N ALA A 119 -1.38 8.12 -6.64
CA ALA A 119 -1.46 6.65 -6.61
C ALA A 119 -2.24 6.12 -7.82
N ARG A 120 -3.40 6.70 -8.14
CA ARG A 120 -4.19 6.37 -9.33
C ARG A 120 -3.42 6.62 -10.63
N LYS A 121 -2.66 7.71 -10.72
CA LYS A 121 -1.80 7.98 -11.88
C LYS A 121 -0.79 6.85 -12.10
N MET A 122 -0.18 6.33 -11.05
CA MET A 122 0.73 5.18 -11.15
C MET A 122 -0.01 3.93 -11.65
N VAL A 123 -1.21 3.64 -11.12
CA VAL A 123 -2.04 2.52 -11.57
C VAL A 123 -2.39 2.65 -13.05
N GLN A 124 -2.80 3.82 -13.50
CA GLN A 124 -3.13 4.08 -14.91
C GLN A 124 -1.92 3.94 -15.85
N GLN A 125 -0.73 4.36 -15.41
CA GLN A 125 0.48 4.22 -16.20
C GLN A 125 0.93 2.77 -16.36
N ILE A 126 0.84 1.99 -15.29
CA ILE A 126 1.18 0.55 -15.28
C ILE A 126 0.11 -0.27 -16.01
N ASN A 127 -1.16 0.08 -15.85
CA ASN A 127 -2.31 -0.51 -16.53
C ASN A 127 -2.30 -2.05 -16.51
N HIS A 128 -2.18 -2.64 -15.32
CA HIS A 128 -2.15 -4.10 -15.17
C HIS A 128 -3.17 -4.56 -14.10
N PRO A 129 -3.91 -5.68 -14.31
CA PRO A 129 -4.94 -6.15 -13.37
C PRO A 129 -4.44 -6.34 -11.94
N HIS A 130 -3.20 -6.82 -11.77
CA HIS A 130 -2.57 -7.08 -10.47
C HIS A 130 -1.84 -5.87 -9.87
N PHE A 131 -1.95 -4.68 -10.48
CA PHE A 131 -1.47 -3.43 -9.89
C PHE A 131 -2.65 -2.52 -9.60
N LYS A 132 -2.84 -2.22 -8.32
CA LYS A 132 -3.99 -1.50 -7.79
C LYS A 132 -3.53 -0.43 -6.79
N THR A 133 -4.49 0.28 -6.23
CA THR A 133 -4.23 1.20 -5.12
C THR A 133 -5.18 0.94 -3.97
N MET A 134 -4.99 1.67 -2.91
CA MET A 134 -5.79 1.63 -1.70
C MET A 134 -6.07 3.03 -1.17
N VAL A 135 -6.96 3.13 -0.22
CA VAL A 135 -7.19 4.34 0.56
C VAL A 135 -6.91 4.06 2.04
N ASP A 136 -5.94 4.78 2.60
CA ASP A 136 -5.76 4.89 4.04
C ASP A 136 -6.56 6.09 4.55
N VAL A 137 -7.43 5.85 5.53
CA VAL A 137 -8.38 6.87 6.02
C VAL A 137 -7.64 8.01 6.73
N CYS A 138 -6.60 7.72 7.51
CA CYS A 138 -5.82 8.74 8.20
C CYS A 138 -5.06 9.62 7.19
N SER A 139 -4.32 9.02 6.26
CA SER A 139 -3.59 9.76 5.22
C SER A 139 -4.54 10.53 4.31
N GLY A 140 -5.64 9.91 3.87
CA GLY A 140 -6.66 10.54 3.04
C GLY A 140 -7.38 11.71 3.74
N SER A 141 -7.47 11.69 5.07
CA SER A 141 -8.04 12.80 5.84
C SER A 141 -7.20 14.09 5.78
N THR A 142 -5.96 13.99 5.31
CA THR A 142 -5.06 15.16 5.13
C THR A 142 -5.19 15.80 3.75
N GLU A 143 -5.93 15.18 2.83
CA GLU A 143 -6.25 15.77 1.53
C GLU A 143 -7.45 16.74 1.66
N ASP A 144 -7.51 17.77 0.79
CA ASP A 144 -8.61 18.74 0.74
C ASP A 144 -9.91 18.16 0.16
N ILE A 145 -10.05 16.83 0.20
CA ILE A 145 -11.16 16.08 -0.39
C ILE A 145 -11.67 15.10 0.67
N PRO A 146 -12.98 15.00 0.91
CA PRO A 146 -13.53 14.02 1.85
C PRO A 146 -13.10 12.58 1.51
N VAL A 147 -12.72 11.80 2.51
CA VAL A 147 -12.26 10.39 2.31
C VAL A 147 -13.29 9.56 1.54
N SER A 148 -14.59 9.75 1.82
CA SER A 148 -15.68 9.11 1.09
C SER A 148 -15.65 9.43 -0.41
N LYS A 149 -15.23 10.63 -0.80
CA LYS A 149 -15.05 10.99 -2.20
C LYS A 149 -13.76 10.37 -2.78
N LEU A 150 -12.66 10.34 -2.03
CA LEU A 150 -11.42 9.64 -2.46
C LEU A 150 -11.71 8.17 -2.77
N ILE A 151 -12.48 7.50 -1.91
CA ILE A 151 -12.92 6.10 -2.12
C ILE A 151 -13.72 5.97 -3.43
N ARG A 152 -14.72 6.83 -3.65
CA ARG A 152 -15.52 6.79 -4.89
C ARG A 152 -14.69 7.07 -6.14
N ASP A 153 -13.81 8.08 -6.08
CA ASP A 153 -12.96 8.49 -7.20
C ASP A 153 -11.92 7.42 -7.56
N THR A 154 -11.51 6.59 -6.59
CA THR A 154 -10.59 5.47 -6.82
C THR A 154 -11.26 4.36 -7.63
N GLY A 155 -12.56 4.13 -7.43
CA GLY A 155 -13.36 3.24 -8.26
C GLY A 155 -12.83 1.81 -8.31
N GLU A 156 -12.72 1.24 -9.50
CA GLU A 156 -12.26 -0.15 -9.76
C GLU A 156 -10.78 -0.38 -9.39
N ASP A 157 -10.00 0.69 -9.21
CA ASP A 157 -8.61 0.60 -8.78
C ASP A 157 -8.47 0.39 -7.28
N LEU A 158 -9.54 0.56 -6.50
CA LEU A 158 -9.55 0.35 -5.06
C LEU A 158 -9.50 -1.14 -4.72
N TYR A 159 -8.40 -1.60 -4.16
CA TYR A 159 -8.23 -3.01 -3.79
C TYR A 159 -8.19 -3.24 -2.28
N HIS A 160 -7.75 -2.26 -1.49
CA HIS A 160 -7.66 -2.36 -0.05
C HIS A 160 -8.03 -1.04 0.64
N VAL A 161 -8.42 -1.11 1.90
CA VAL A 161 -8.69 0.08 2.72
C VAL A 161 -8.08 -0.12 4.10
N HIS A 162 -7.28 0.86 4.55
CA HIS A 162 -6.90 0.96 5.96
C HIS A 162 -7.85 1.90 6.70
N VAL A 163 -8.34 1.44 7.85
CA VAL A 163 -9.16 2.25 8.74
C VAL A 163 -8.41 2.53 10.04
N ASN A 164 -8.19 3.78 10.27
CA ASN A 164 -7.53 4.39 11.41
C ASN A 164 -8.10 5.80 11.57
N ASP A 165 -8.14 6.32 12.75
CA ASP A 165 -8.62 7.69 12.94
C ASP A 165 -7.52 8.71 12.58
N ALA A 166 -7.89 9.95 12.26
CA ALA A 166 -6.95 11.02 11.91
C ALA A 166 -5.91 11.32 13.01
N ASN A 167 -6.17 10.90 14.24
CA ASN A 167 -5.22 10.94 15.36
C ASN A 167 -4.27 9.73 15.44
N LYS A 168 -4.24 8.87 14.40
CA LYS A 168 -3.42 7.64 14.30
C LYS A 168 -3.82 6.52 15.28
N ARG A 169 -4.99 6.63 15.94
CA ARG A 169 -5.57 5.61 16.80
C ARG A 169 -6.58 4.76 16.03
N GLY A 170 -7.13 3.76 16.69
CA GLY A 170 -8.16 2.91 16.10
C GLY A 170 -9.43 3.69 15.70
N PRO A 171 -10.26 3.14 14.80
CA PRO A 171 -11.51 3.77 14.38
C PRO A 171 -12.42 4.09 15.56
N GLY A 172 -12.91 5.35 15.62
CA GLY A 172 -13.79 5.83 16.69
C GLY A 172 -13.09 6.46 17.89
N PHE A 173 -11.76 6.51 17.90
CA PHE A 173 -11.00 7.21 18.95
C PHE A 173 -10.70 8.68 18.60
N GLY A 174 -11.12 9.17 17.46
CA GLY A 174 -10.97 10.54 16.99
C GLY A 174 -12.29 11.13 16.48
N LYS A 175 -12.20 11.89 15.39
CA LYS A 175 -13.34 12.62 14.81
C LYS A 175 -13.67 12.21 13.37
N THR A 176 -13.05 11.16 12.87
CA THR A 176 -13.31 10.68 11.51
C THR A 176 -14.74 10.17 11.39
N ASP A 177 -15.46 10.62 10.35
CA ASP A 177 -16.82 10.15 10.06
C ASP A 177 -16.78 8.77 9.37
N PHE A 178 -16.64 7.72 10.18
CA PHE A 178 -16.65 6.34 9.68
C PHE A 178 -18.00 5.92 9.10
N ASN A 179 -19.12 6.57 9.48
CA ASN A 179 -20.41 6.29 8.85
C ASN A 179 -20.37 6.67 7.37
N SER A 180 -19.79 7.82 7.02
CA SER A 180 -19.60 8.23 5.63
C SER A 180 -18.68 7.28 4.88
N VAL A 181 -17.57 6.84 5.49
CA VAL A 181 -16.62 5.91 4.90
C VAL A 181 -17.29 4.55 4.63
N LEU A 182 -17.90 3.94 5.64
CA LEU A 182 -18.51 2.61 5.53
C LEU A 182 -19.73 2.59 4.60
N ASN A 183 -20.57 3.63 4.64
CA ASN A 183 -21.69 3.74 3.69
C ASN A 183 -21.18 3.88 2.26
N THR A 184 -20.08 4.61 2.04
CA THR A 184 -19.49 4.73 0.71
C THR A 184 -18.96 3.39 0.20
N LEU A 185 -18.26 2.62 1.03
CA LEU A 185 -17.80 1.27 0.67
C LEU A 185 -18.98 0.36 0.30
N LYS A 186 -20.07 0.44 1.06
CA LYS A 186 -21.30 -0.29 0.76
C LYS A 186 -21.93 0.16 -0.57
N ASP A 187 -22.02 1.46 -0.82
CA ASP A 187 -22.62 2.02 -2.04
C ASP A 187 -21.88 1.61 -3.32
N ILE A 188 -20.55 1.43 -3.24
CA ILE A 188 -19.73 0.96 -4.36
C ILE A 188 -19.62 -0.56 -4.43
N ASN A 189 -20.36 -1.30 -3.59
CA ASN A 189 -20.29 -2.77 -3.47
C ASN A 189 -18.86 -3.27 -3.23
N TYR A 190 -18.15 -2.64 -2.30
CA TYR A 190 -16.80 -3.09 -1.94
C TYR A 190 -16.83 -4.38 -1.14
N GLU A 191 -16.26 -5.45 -1.71
CA GLU A 191 -16.30 -6.81 -1.14
C GLU A 191 -14.92 -7.33 -0.68
N ARG A 192 -13.92 -6.42 -0.59
CA ARG A 192 -12.57 -6.78 -0.17
C ARG A 192 -12.31 -6.43 1.29
N TYR A 193 -11.10 -6.69 1.75
CA TYR A 193 -10.72 -6.45 3.14
C TYR A 193 -10.61 -4.97 3.48
N VAL A 194 -11.04 -4.66 4.70
CA VAL A 194 -10.82 -3.41 5.41
C VAL A 194 -9.99 -3.73 6.65
N SER A 195 -8.76 -3.24 6.70
CA SER A 195 -7.84 -3.55 7.80
C SER A 195 -7.71 -2.38 8.76
N VAL A 196 -7.72 -2.69 10.05
CA VAL A 196 -7.41 -1.70 11.09
C VAL A 196 -5.89 -1.55 11.18
N GLU A 197 -5.39 -0.33 10.97
CA GLU A 197 -3.98 0.01 11.12
C GLU A 197 -3.83 1.10 12.19
N VAL A 198 -3.14 0.81 13.29
CA VAL A 198 -3.01 1.71 14.43
C VAL A 198 -1.54 2.00 14.71
N PHE A 199 -1.19 3.28 14.88
CA PHE A 199 0.17 3.72 15.20
C PHE A 199 0.30 4.26 16.62
N ASP A 200 -0.80 4.74 17.22
CA ASP A 200 -0.84 5.20 18.60
C ASP A 200 -1.66 4.22 19.45
N PHE A 201 -0.95 3.48 20.31
CA PHE A 201 -1.53 2.50 21.24
C PHE A 201 -1.73 3.07 22.65
N SER A 202 -1.58 4.40 22.81
CA SER A 202 -1.81 5.06 24.11
C SER A 202 -3.25 4.85 24.56
N PRO A 203 -3.47 4.54 25.86
CA PRO A 203 -4.82 4.38 26.41
C PRO A 203 -5.63 5.69 26.39
#